data_7bdfa3062e03b4cdd3756bc3c78f946a
#
_entry.id   7bdfa3062e03b4cdd3756bc3c78f946a
#
_cell.length_a   1.000
_cell.length_b   1.000
_cell.length_c   1.000
_cell.angle_alpha   90.00
_cell.angle_beta   90.00
_cell.angle_gamma   90.00
#
_symmetry.space_group_name_H-M   'P 1'
#
loop_
_entity.id
_entity.type
_entity.pdbx_description
1 polymer ?
#
loop_
_entity_poly.entity_id
_entity_poly.type
_entity_poly.pdbx_seq_one_letter_code
_entity_poly.pdbx_strand_id
1 'polypeptide(L)'
;MYSKLRLKLDLALNGNYVIELFSFSKPPERVSRPEANGLRHLAFSVENIALAIKNLNQQNIKTEPIRIDEFTGKRFTFFEDPDRLPLEIYEV
;
A
#
# COMPACT_ATOMS: atom_id res chain seq x y z
N MET A 1 -16.06 -19.89 0.99
CA MET A 1 -15.39 -20.68 -0.05
C MET A 1 -14.50 -19.81 -0.89
N TYR A 2 -13.34 -20.31 -1.24
CA TYR A 2 -12.36 -19.54 -2.01
C TYR A 2 -12.61 -19.67 -3.50
N SER A 3 -12.49 -18.57 -4.23
CA SER A 3 -12.48 -18.61 -5.68
C SER A 3 -11.17 -19.22 -6.19
N LYS A 4 -11.17 -19.64 -7.44
CA LYS A 4 -9.99 -20.24 -8.04
C LYS A 4 -8.87 -19.23 -8.19
N LEU A 5 -7.64 -19.62 -7.83
CA LEU A 5 -6.44 -18.82 -8.06
C LEU A 5 -6.23 -18.62 -9.57
N ARG A 6 -5.99 -17.38 -9.99
CA ARG A 6 -5.74 -17.06 -11.40
C ARG A 6 -4.30 -16.71 -11.68
N LEU A 7 -3.67 -15.95 -10.79
CA LEU A 7 -2.35 -15.41 -11.02
C LEU A 7 -1.62 -15.19 -9.72
N LYS A 8 -0.33 -15.46 -9.72
CA LYS A 8 0.58 -15.08 -8.66
C LYS A 8 1.69 -14.21 -9.24
N LEU A 9 1.98 -13.08 -8.60
CA LEU A 9 3.10 -12.21 -8.95
C LEU A 9 4.00 -12.03 -7.75
N ASP A 10 5.29 -12.14 -7.96
CA ASP A 10 6.29 -11.82 -6.95
C ASP A 10 6.79 -10.41 -7.20
N LEU A 11 6.53 -9.52 -6.24
CA LEU A 11 6.91 -8.11 -6.34
C LEU A 11 8.23 -7.89 -5.59
N ALA A 12 9.15 -7.21 -6.25
CA ALA A 12 10.47 -6.95 -5.72
C ALA A 12 10.60 -5.48 -5.27
N LEU A 13 11.39 -5.28 -4.22
CA LEU A 13 11.80 -3.96 -3.76
C LEU A 13 13.31 -4.00 -3.64
N ASN A 14 14.00 -3.08 -4.35
CA ASN A 14 15.46 -3.02 -4.37
C ASN A 14 16.11 -4.36 -4.74
N GLY A 15 15.51 -5.08 -5.70
CA GLY A 15 16.01 -6.36 -6.16
C GLY A 15 15.66 -7.56 -5.32
N ASN A 16 14.99 -7.37 -4.20
CA ASN A 16 14.56 -8.47 -3.31
C ASN A 16 13.06 -8.67 -3.41
N TYR A 17 12.64 -9.92 -3.55
CA TYR A 17 11.21 -10.25 -3.56
C TYR A 17 10.66 -10.16 -2.14
N VAL A 18 9.66 -9.30 -1.95
CA VAL A 18 9.13 -9.01 -0.62
C VAL A 18 7.62 -9.21 -0.52
N ILE A 19 6.92 -9.27 -1.65
CA ILE A 19 5.45 -9.42 -1.66
C ILE A 19 5.07 -10.45 -2.71
N GLU A 20 4.23 -11.40 -2.30
CA GLU A 20 3.54 -12.28 -3.22
C GLU A 20 2.12 -11.76 -3.41
N LEU A 21 1.75 -11.43 -4.64
CA LEU A 21 0.43 -10.93 -4.98
C LEU A 21 -0.36 -12.03 -5.69
N PHE A 22 -1.55 -12.32 -5.19
CA PHE A 22 -2.41 -13.35 -5.75
C PHE A 22 -3.67 -12.73 -6.36
N SER A 23 -4.09 -13.28 -7.50
CA SER A 23 -5.34 -12.90 -8.14
C SER A 23 -6.28 -14.10 -8.16
N PHE A 24 -7.53 -13.88 -7.78
CA PHE A 24 -8.57 -14.90 -7.75
C PHE A 24 -9.72 -14.50 -8.66
N SER A 25 -10.50 -15.48 -9.13
CA SER A 25 -11.57 -15.20 -10.09
C SER A 25 -12.71 -14.37 -9.51
N LYS A 26 -13.06 -14.61 -8.25
CA LYS A 26 -14.17 -13.91 -7.57
C LYS A 26 -13.84 -13.73 -6.09
N PRO A 27 -12.86 -12.89 -5.77
CA PRO A 27 -12.51 -12.68 -4.35
C PRO A 27 -13.62 -11.86 -3.68
N PRO A 28 -13.89 -12.11 -2.39
CA PRO A 28 -14.71 -11.20 -1.61
C PRO A 28 -14.08 -9.82 -1.56
N GLU A 29 -14.90 -8.78 -1.43
CA GLU A 29 -14.40 -7.43 -1.26
C GLU A 29 -13.64 -7.30 0.07
N ARG A 30 -12.63 -6.43 0.08
CA ARG A 30 -11.90 -6.12 1.30
C ARG A 30 -12.82 -5.43 2.30
N VAL A 31 -12.77 -5.88 3.55
CA VAL A 31 -13.47 -5.21 4.66
C VAL A 31 -12.58 -4.09 5.17
N SER A 32 -12.93 -2.85 4.85
CA SER A 32 -12.13 -1.68 5.21
C SER A 32 -12.85 -0.73 6.17
N ARG A 33 -14.17 -0.77 6.20
CA ARG A 33 -14.96 0.17 7.03
C ARG A 33 -16.23 -0.52 7.53
N PRO A 34 -16.29 -0.94 8.81
CA PRO A 34 -15.20 -0.84 9.78
C PRO A 34 -14.07 -1.81 9.48
N GLU A 35 -12.91 -1.54 10.05
CA GLU A 35 -11.75 -2.42 9.92
C GLU A 35 -12.03 -3.77 10.59
N ALA A 36 -11.65 -4.85 9.90
CA ALA A 36 -11.68 -6.18 10.47
C ALA A 36 -10.35 -6.51 11.14
N ASN A 37 -10.34 -7.56 11.94
CA ASN A 37 -9.08 -8.08 12.47
C ASN A 37 -8.17 -8.51 11.33
N GLY A 38 -6.88 -8.32 11.50
CA GLY A 38 -5.87 -8.69 10.53
C GLY A 38 -5.09 -7.49 10.02
N LEU A 39 -4.53 -7.61 8.84
CA LEU A 39 -3.69 -6.58 8.25
C LEU A 39 -4.51 -5.33 7.94
N ARG A 40 -4.06 -4.18 8.47
CA ARG A 40 -4.68 -2.90 8.18
C ARG A 40 -4.08 -2.24 6.94
N HIS A 41 -2.77 -2.17 6.87
CA HIS A 41 -2.06 -1.57 5.75
C HIS A 41 -0.62 -2.06 5.73
N LEU A 42 0.06 -1.80 4.61
CA LEU A 42 1.51 -1.99 4.47
C LEU A 42 2.16 -0.62 4.49
N ALA A 43 3.31 -0.51 5.15
CA ALA A 43 4.08 0.71 5.19
C ALA A 43 5.44 0.50 4.51
N PHE A 44 5.83 1.46 3.68
CA PHE A 44 7.12 1.46 3.00
C PHE A 44 7.93 2.66 3.46
N SER A 45 9.20 2.45 3.80
CA SER A 45 10.08 3.55 4.15
C SER A 45 10.62 4.23 2.88
N VAL A 46 10.68 5.55 2.90
CA VAL A 46 11.25 6.34 1.81
C VAL A 46 12.19 7.40 2.40
N GLU A 47 13.21 7.78 1.63
CA GLU A 47 14.13 8.83 2.07
C GLU A 47 13.59 10.22 1.79
N ASN A 48 12.85 10.38 0.70
CA ASN A 48 12.30 11.68 0.28
C ASN A 48 10.83 11.51 -0.08
N ILE A 49 9.95 11.91 0.85
CA ILE A 49 8.52 11.71 0.66
C ILE A 49 7.96 12.58 -0.46
N ALA A 50 8.49 13.79 -0.66
CA ALA A 50 8.01 14.66 -1.73
C ALA A 50 8.28 14.04 -3.10
N LEU A 51 9.44 13.41 -3.28
CA LEU A 51 9.78 12.71 -4.51
C LEU A 51 8.92 11.47 -4.71
N ALA A 52 8.68 10.71 -3.65
CA ALA A 52 7.83 9.54 -3.70
C ALA A 52 6.39 9.90 -4.12
N ILE A 53 5.84 10.96 -3.55
CA ILE A 53 4.51 11.47 -3.91
C ILE A 53 4.48 11.89 -5.37
N LYS A 54 5.51 12.62 -5.82
CA LYS A 54 5.59 13.06 -7.22
C LYS A 54 5.58 11.87 -8.17
N ASN A 55 6.36 10.84 -7.86
CA ASN A 55 6.41 9.63 -8.69
C ASN A 55 5.05 8.92 -8.74
N LEU A 56 4.35 8.82 -7.61
CA LEU A 56 3.01 8.22 -7.56
C LEU A 56 2.02 9.04 -8.39
N ASN A 57 2.04 10.36 -8.23
CA ASN A 57 1.12 11.25 -8.95
C ASN A 57 1.36 11.21 -10.46
N GLN A 58 2.60 11.04 -10.90
CA GLN A 58 2.93 10.89 -12.32
C GLN A 58 2.33 9.61 -12.92
N GLN A 59 2.02 8.62 -12.10
CA GLN A 59 1.37 7.38 -12.51
C GLN A 59 -0.13 7.41 -12.24
N ASN A 60 -0.70 8.59 -12.00
CA ASN A 60 -2.11 8.80 -11.73
C ASN A 60 -2.57 8.15 -10.42
N ILE A 61 -1.67 8.00 -9.47
CA ILE A 61 -1.98 7.50 -8.13
C ILE A 61 -2.08 8.70 -7.20
N LYS A 62 -3.26 8.87 -6.60
CA LYS A 62 -3.51 9.96 -5.67
C LYS A 62 -3.01 9.60 -4.28
N THR A 63 -2.45 10.58 -3.59
CA THR A 63 -2.04 10.45 -2.21
C THR A 63 -2.85 11.39 -1.33
N GLU A 64 -2.99 11.04 -0.05
CA GLU A 64 -3.60 11.94 0.93
C GLU A 64 -2.63 13.09 1.25
N PRO A 65 -3.10 14.16 1.92
CA PRO A 65 -2.19 15.19 2.41
C PRO A 65 -1.15 14.61 3.36
N ILE A 66 0.05 15.18 3.33
CA ILE A 66 1.15 14.76 4.23
C ILE A 66 0.74 15.01 5.68
N ARG A 67 1.00 14.02 6.53
CA ARG A 67 0.83 14.09 7.97
C ARG A 67 2.19 14.01 8.66
N ILE A 68 2.21 14.41 9.92
CA ILE A 68 3.39 14.32 10.76
C ILE A 68 3.11 13.36 11.90
N ASP A 69 4.02 12.40 12.09
CA ASP A 69 3.96 11.47 13.22
C ASP A 69 4.28 12.23 14.50
N GLU A 70 3.35 12.28 15.43
CA GLU A 70 3.50 13.01 16.69
C GLU A 70 4.65 12.47 17.55
N PHE A 71 4.98 11.20 17.40
CA PHE A 71 6.00 10.56 18.23
C PHE A 71 7.40 10.73 17.66
N THR A 72 7.55 10.82 16.35
CA THR A 72 8.86 10.86 15.70
C THR A 72 9.15 12.18 15.00
N GLY A 73 8.13 12.99 14.70
CA GLY A 73 8.26 14.20 13.91
C GLY A 73 8.45 13.92 12.42
N LYS A 74 8.40 12.68 11.99
CA LYS A 74 8.62 12.30 10.59
C LYS A 74 7.32 12.42 9.81
N ARG A 75 7.48 12.59 8.49
CA ARG A 75 6.34 12.78 7.59
C ARG A 75 5.91 11.46 6.99
N PHE A 76 4.60 11.33 6.77
CA PHE A 76 4.03 10.16 6.13
C PHE A 76 2.75 10.52 5.39
N THR A 77 2.33 9.66 4.48
CA THR A 77 1.04 9.77 3.82
C THR A 77 0.55 8.40 3.38
N PHE A 78 -0.69 8.35 2.93
CA PHE A 78 -1.34 7.13 2.48
C PHE A 78 -1.81 7.26 1.04
N PHE A 79 -1.87 6.14 0.37
CA PHE A 79 -2.56 5.94 -0.90
C PHE A 79 -3.18 4.55 -0.87
N GLU A 80 -3.89 4.17 -1.92
CA GLU A 80 -4.56 2.88 -1.96
C GLU A 80 -4.10 2.06 -3.15
N ASP A 81 -4.06 0.73 -2.97
CA ASP A 81 -3.91 -0.16 -4.10
C ASP A 81 -5.24 -0.25 -4.88
N PRO A 82 -5.29 -0.94 -6.04
CA PRO A 82 -6.54 -1.03 -6.81
C PRO A 82 -7.70 -1.68 -6.07
N ASP A 83 -7.44 -2.48 -5.04
CA ASP A 83 -8.45 -3.15 -4.24
C ASP A 83 -8.75 -2.39 -2.95
N ARG A 84 -8.23 -1.15 -2.83
CA ARG A 84 -8.47 -0.24 -1.71
C ARG A 84 -7.76 -0.65 -0.41
N LEU A 85 -6.72 -1.48 -0.51
CA LEU A 85 -5.83 -1.70 0.61
C LEU A 85 -5.05 -0.42 0.87
N PRO A 86 -5.11 0.15 2.09
CA PRO A 86 -4.29 1.32 2.40
C PRO A 86 -2.81 0.97 2.36
N LEU A 87 -2.03 1.83 1.72
CA LEU A 87 -0.58 1.73 1.66
C LEU A 87 0.02 3.01 2.21
N GLU A 88 1.01 2.88 3.05
CA GLU A 88 1.66 4.03 3.68
C GLU A 88 3.08 4.21 3.15
N ILE A 89 3.47 5.46 2.91
CA ILE A 89 4.88 5.82 2.75
C ILE A 89 5.30 6.68 3.93
N TYR A 90 6.40 6.29 4.56
CA TYR A 90 6.90 6.90 5.79
C TYR A 90 8.34 7.36 5.55
N GLU A 91 8.60 8.65 5.77
CA GLU A 91 9.93 9.23 5.55
C GLU A 91 10.86 8.89 6.70
N VAL A 92 12.00 8.38 6.36
CA VAL A 92 13.04 8.01 7.35
C VAL A 92 14.22 8.94 7.32
#